data_02515974f917ddffc9d907b7c5a9ba56
#
_entry.id   02515974f917ddffc9d907b7c5a9ba56
#
_cell.length_a   1.000
_cell.length_b   1.000
_cell.length_c   1.000
_cell.angle_alpha   90.00
_cell.angle_beta   90.00
_cell.angle_gamma   90.00
#
_symmetry.space_group_name_H-M   'P 1'
#
loop_
_entity.id
_entity.type
_entity.pdbx_description
1 polymer ?
#
loop_
_entity_poly.entity_id
_entity_poly.type
_entity_poly.pdbx_seq_one_letter_code
_entity_poly.pdbx_strand_id
1 'polypeptide(L)'
;MKKLIVFDLDGTLAPSKSSLDAEMASLLLDLLGVVKVAIISGGAWLQFEKQVLTRLPQDKSLSRLSILPTCGTQFYQYAGEWKKLYSDDFTADEKQKIVSSLEKAIATAGFHIEKTWGEAIEDRGSQITYS
;
A
#
# COMPACT_ATOMS: atom_id res chain seq x y z
N MET A 1 -19.44 -20.94 -1.73
CA MET A 1 -18.11 -20.68 -2.32
C MET A 1 -17.68 -19.24 -2.05
N LYS A 2 -16.46 -19.03 -1.63
CA LYS A 2 -15.94 -17.67 -1.41
C LYS A 2 -15.71 -16.99 -2.76
N LYS A 3 -16.02 -15.70 -2.83
CA LYS A 3 -15.92 -14.91 -4.08
C LYS A 3 -14.74 -13.93 -4.07
N LEU A 4 -14.16 -13.71 -2.90
CA LEU A 4 -13.06 -12.78 -2.68
C LEU A 4 -12.16 -13.33 -1.59
N ILE A 5 -10.85 -13.24 -1.81
CA ILE A 5 -9.82 -13.51 -0.80
C ILE A 5 -9.02 -12.23 -0.62
N VAL A 6 -8.80 -11.85 0.63
CA VAL A 6 -8.02 -10.65 0.99
C VAL A 6 -6.74 -11.09 1.67
N PHE A 7 -5.61 -10.59 1.19
CA PHE A 7 -4.28 -10.84 1.75
C PHE A 7 -3.66 -9.56 2.30
N ASP A 8 -2.90 -9.72 3.37
CA ASP A 8 -1.85 -8.76 3.73
C ASP A 8 -0.63 -8.97 2.81
N LEU A 9 0.26 -8.00 2.74
CA LEU A 9 1.43 -8.04 1.87
C LEU A 9 2.70 -8.48 2.62
N ASP A 10 3.24 -7.60 3.47
CA ASP A 10 4.50 -7.84 4.17
C ASP A 10 4.37 -8.96 5.21
N GLY A 11 5.21 -9.99 5.10
CA GLY A 11 5.18 -11.16 5.96
C GLY A 11 4.07 -12.17 5.62
N THR A 12 3.31 -11.95 4.54
CA THR A 12 2.23 -12.83 4.05
C THR A 12 2.51 -13.29 2.62
N LEU A 13 2.49 -12.38 1.66
CA LEU A 13 2.77 -12.70 0.25
C LEU A 13 4.26 -12.62 -0.08
N ALA A 14 5.00 -11.80 0.64
CA ALA A 14 6.44 -11.63 0.49
C ALA A 14 7.06 -11.27 1.85
N PRO A 15 8.37 -11.49 2.04
CA PRO A 15 9.08 -10.95 3.20
C PRO A 15 8.94 -9.43 3.25
N SER A 16 9.04 -8.85 4.45
CA SER A 16 8.85 -7.41 4.65
C SER A 16 9.69 -6.57 3.69
N LYS A 17 9.03 -5.61 3.03
CA LYS A 17 9.62 -4.69 2.05
C LYS A 17 10.34 -5.37 0.87
N SER A 18 9.97 -6.62 0.59
CA SER A 18 10.51 -7.39 -0.53
C SER A 18 9.47 -7.60 -1.63
N SER A 19 9.95 -7.80 -2.85
CA SER A 19 9.08 -8.13 -3.98
C SER A 19 8.57 -9.57 -3.88
N LEU A 20 7.43 -9.83 -4.52
CA LEU A 20 6.96 -11.21 -4.74
C LEU A 20 8.04 -11.99 -5.48
N ASP A 21 8.29 -13.23 -5.06
CA ASP A 21 9.11 -14.14 -5.85
C ASP A 21 8.29 -14.70 -7.04
N ALA A 22 8.99 -15.39 -7.94
CA ALA A 22 8.36 -15.93 -9.16
C ALA A 22 7.30 -16.99 -8.85
N GLU A 23 7.49 -17.79 -7.83
CA GLU A 23 6.51 -18.81 -7.40
C GLU A 23 5.24 -18.17 -6.88
N MET A 24 5.36 -17.19 -5.98
CA MET A 24 4.22 -16.47 -5.42
C MET A 24 3.46 -15.70 -6.50
N ALA A 25 4.18 -15.05 -7.42
CA ALA A 25 3.55 -14.34 -8.54
C ALA A 25 2.74 -15.30 -9.41
N SER A 26 3.27 -16.48 -9.72
CA SER A 26 2.58 -17.51 -10.49
C SER A 26 1.32 -18.03 -9.77
N LEU A 27 1.43 -18.32 -8.48
CA LEU A 27 0.30 -18.77 -7.66
C LEU A 27 -0.80 -17.71 -7.57
N LEU A 28 -0.42 -16.46 -7.44
CA LEU A 28 -1.37 -15.33 -7.41
C LEU A 28 -2.13 -15.20 -8.73
N LEU A 29 -1.44 -15.34 -9.86
CA LEU A 29 -2.07 -15.32 -11.19
C LEU A 29 -3.05 -16.49 -11.35
N ASP A 30 -2.69 -17.69 -10.92
CA ASP A 30 -3.57 -18.86 -10.96
C ASP A 30 -4.81 -18.62 -10.10
N LEU A 31 -4.63 -18.05 -8.92
CA LEU A 31 -5.74 -17.73 -8.02
C LEU A 31 -6.69 -16.68 -8.63
N LEU A 32 -6.16 -15.67 -9.31
CA LEU A 32 -6.95 -14.66 -10.02
C LEU A 32 -7.81 -15.25 -11.15
N GLY A 33 -7.42 -16.40 -11.65
CA GLY A 33 -8.22 -17.14 -12.65
C GLY A 33 -9.53 -17.73 -12.09
N VAL A 34 -9.62 -17.90 -10.76
CA VAL A 34 -10.76 -18.57 -10.12
C VAL A 34 -11.52 -17.71 -9.13
N VAL A 35 -10.90 -16.69 -8.55
CA VAL A 35 -11.51 -15.84 -7.51
C VAL A 35 -10.98 -14.41 -7.60
N LYS A 36 -11.74 -13.45 -7.06
CA LYS A 36 -11.25 -12.08 -6.88
C LYS A 36 -10.26 -12.06 -5.71
N VAL A 37 -9.22 -11.26 -5.85
CA VAL A 37 -8.19 -11.08 -4.81
C VAL A 37 -8.05 -9.60 -4.50
N ALA A 38 -7.89 -9.29 -3.22
CA ALA A 38 -7.52 -7.96 -2.75
C ALA A 38 -6.25 -8.07 -1.91
N ILE A 39 -5.37 -7.10 -2.08
CA ILE A 39 -4.17 -6.98 -1.24
C ILE A 39 -4.26 -5.65 -0.48
N ILE A 40 -4.24 -5.72 0.83
CA ILE A 40 -4.32 -4.56 1.73
C ILE A 40 -3.07 -4.49 2.60
N SER A 41 -2.48 -3.32 2.71
CA SER A 41 -1.29 -3.09 3.54
C SER A 41 -1.19 -1.62 3.94
N GLY A 42 -0.44 -1.35 5.00
CA GLY A 42 -0.13 0.01 5.44
C GLY A 42 0.77 0.81 4.49
N GLY A 43 1.40 0.16 3.51
CA GLY A 43 2.29 0.81 2.54
C GLY A 43 1.56 1.74 1.57
N ALA A 44 2.30 2.69 1.00
CA ALA A 44 1.82 3.57 -0.05
C ALA A 44 1.72 2.84 -1.40
N TRP A 45 1.00 3.42 -2.36
CA TRP A 45 0.85 2.87 -3.70
C TRP A 45 2.18 2.49 -4.36
N LEU A 46 3.20 3.33 -4.26
CA LEU A 46 4.53 3.05 -4.83
C LEU A 46 5.16 1.76 -4.30
N GLN A 47 4.88 1.41 -3.05
CA GLN A 47 5.34 0.16 -2.47
C GLN A 47 4.69 -1.04 -3.17
N PHE A 48 3.38 -0.97 -3.42
CA PHE A 48 2.66 -2.01 -4.17
C PHE A 48 3.18 -2.13 -5.60
N GLU A 49 3.44 -1.01 -6.27
CA GLU A 49 4.02 -1.03 -7.62
C GLU A 49 5.34 -1.80 -7.62
N LYS A 50 6.24 -1.48 -6.70
CA LYS A 50 7.57 -2.09 -6.62
C LYS A 50 7.53 -3.56 -6.20
N GLN A 51 6.72 -3.89 -5.20
CA GLN A 51 6.73 -5.23 -4.60
C GLN A 51 5.84 -6.23 -5.33
N VAL A 52 4.75 -5.80 -5.91
CA VAL A 52 3.72 -6.67 -6.49
C VAL A 52 3.61 -6.49 -8.00
N LEU A 53 3.29 -5.27 -8.43
CA LEU A 53 2.86 -5.04 -9.82
C LEU A 53 3.98 -5.23 -10.84
N THR A 54 5.22 -4.93 -10.48
CA THR A 54 6.39 -5.20 -11.35
C THR A 54 6.64 -6.70 -11.57
N ARG A 55 6.04 -7.56 -10.75
CA ARG A 55 6.18 -9.01 -10.83
C ARG A 55 5.02 -9.69 -11.54
N LEU A 56 4.02 -8.93 -11.94
CA LEU A 56 2.83 -9.43 -12.61
C LEU A 56 2.73 -8.86 -14.03
N PRO A 57 2.16 -9.62 -14.99
CA PRO A 57 1.93 -9.10 -16.34
C PRO A 57 0.86 -8.00 -16.29
N GLN A 58 1.07 -6.93 -17.05
CA GLN A 58 0.12 -5.81 -17.14
C GLN A 58 -0.91 -6.10 -18.23
N ASP A 59 -1.83 -6.99 -17.94
CA ASP A 59 -2.88 -7.41 -18.85
C ASP A 59 -4.22 -7.63 -18.13
N LYS A 60 -5.22 -8.10 -18.86
CA LYS A 60 -6.57 -8.32 -18.34
C LYS A 60 -6.66 -9.30 -17.16
N SER A 61 -5.64 -10.12 -16.91
CA SER A 61 -5.63 -11.02 -15.75
C SER A 61 -5.69 -10.26 -14.43
N LEU A 62 -5.24 -9.00 -14.42
CA LEU A 62 -5.27 -8.11 -13.26
C LEU A 62 -6.66 -7.52 -12.97
N SER A 63 -7.66 -7.71 -13.83
CA SER A 63 -8.99 -7.12 -13.65
C SER A 63 -9.72 -7.61 -12.39
N ARG A 64 -9.29 -8.73 -11.83
CA ARG A 64 -9.83 -9.30 -10.58
C ARG A 64 -8.98 -8.97 -9.35
N LEU A 65 -7.89 -8.23 -9.53
CA LEU A 65 -7.01 -7.81 -8.45
C LEU A 65 -7.37 -6.40 -7.98
N SER A 66 -7.59 -6.24 -6.69
CA SER A 66 -7.78 -4.95 -6.04
C SER A 66 -6.60 -4.65 -5.13
N ILE A 67 -6.13 -3.42 -5.13
CA ILE A 67 -5.04 -2.95 -4.28
C ILE A 67 -5.58 -1.87 -3.34
N LEU A 68 -5.34 -2.06 -2.05
CA LEU A 68 -5.78 -1.15 -1.00
C LEU A 68 -4.57 -0.63 -0.19
N PRO A 69 -3.91 0.42 -0.68
CA PRO A 69 -2.80 1.06 0.05
C PRO A 69 -3.28 1.78 1.30
N THR A 70 -2.33 2.19 2.12
CA THR A 70 -2.58 3.04 3.31
C THR A 70 -3.71 2.50 4.20
N CYS A 71 -3.63 1.18 4.49
CA CYS A 71 -4.61 0.46 5.31
C CYS A 71 -6.05 0.50 4.77
N GLY A 72 -6.21 0.59 3.43
CA GLY A 72 -7.52 0.58 2.79
C GLY A 72 -8.17 1.95 2.65
N THR A 73 -7.50 3.04 3.02
CA THR A 73 -8.00 4.40 2.81
C THR A 73 -7.88 4.86 1.36
N GLN A 74 -7.20 4.07 0.53
CA GLN A 74 -7.18 4.20 -0.93
C GLN A 74 -7.58 2.87 -1.55
N PHE A 75 -8.15 2.92 -2.75
CA PHE A 75 -8.62 1.73 -3.46
C PHE A 75 -8.34 1.85 -4.94
N TYR A 76 -7.62 0.86 -5.48
CA TYR A 76 -7.25 0.80 -6.88
C TYR A 76 -7.76 -0.47 -7.54
N GLN A 77 -8.23 -0.35 -8.78
CA GLN A 77 -8.58 -1.49 -9.65
C GLN A 77 -7.96 -1.33 -11.03
N TYR A 78 -7.72 -2.45 -11.69
CA TYR A 78 -7.18 -2.48 -13.05
C TYR A 78 -8.29 -2.56 -14.08
N ALA A 79 -8.31 -1.61 -15.01
CA ALA A 79 -9.22 -1.56 -16.16
C ALA A 79 -8.46 -1.05 -17.39
N GLY A 80 -7.52 -1.87 -17.91
CA GLY A 80 -6.56 -1.46 -18.92
C GLY A 80 -5.37 -0.66 -18.37
N GLU A 81 -5.57 0.00 -17.26
CA GLU A 81 -4.58 0.70 -16.43
C GLU A 81 -5.05 0.70 -14.98
N TRP A 82 -4.17 1.02 -14.04
CA TRP A 82 -4.53 1.13 -12.63
C TRP A 82 -5.29 2.44 -12.40
N LYS A 83 -6.50 2.33 -11.86
CA LYS A 83 -7.37 3.47 -11.55
C LYS A 83 -7.63 3.55 -10.06
N LYS A 84 -7.38 4.72 -9.48
CA LYS A 84 -7.76 5.01 -8.11
C LYS A 84 -9.26 5.32 -8.06
N LEU A 85 -10.04 4.44 -7.42
CA LEU A 85 -11.49 4.56 -7.32
C LEU A 85 -11.90 5.48 -6.18
N TYR A 86 -11.17 5.46 -5.06
CA TYR A 86 -11.34 6.44 -3.98
C TYR A 86 -10.03 6.66 -3.22
N SER A 87 -9.99 7.77 -2.51
CA SER A 87 -8.96 8.09 -1.54
C SER A 87 -9.57 9.00 -0.48
N ASP A 88 -9.58 8.54 0.77
CA ASP A 88 -10.06 9.31 1.92
C ASP A 88 -8.96 10.26 2.41
N ASP A 89 -8.62 11.25 1.59
CA ASP A 89 -7.55 12.18 1.88
C ASP A 89 -7.90 13.15 3.00
N PHE A 90 -6.91 13.46 3.83
CA PHE A 90 -7.02 14.57 4.77
C PHE A 90 -7.10 15.90 4.03
N THR A 91 -7.82 16.86 4.59
CA THR A 91 -7.77 18.24 4.12
C THR A 91 -6.41 18.86 4.45
N ALA A 92 -6.07 19.98 3.77
CA ALA A 92 -4.82 20.69 4.04
C ALA A 92 -4.72 21.12 5.52
N ASP A 93 -5.83 21.57 6.12
CA ASP A 93 -5.89 21.96 7.54
C ASP A 93 -5.68 20.78 8.47
N GLU A 94 -6.31 19.65 8.20
CA GLU A 94 -6.11 18.42 8.97
C GLU A 94 -4.66 17.93 8.90
N LYS A 95 -4.06 17.91 7.71
CA LYS A 95 -2.65 17.55 7.51
C LYS A 95 -1.72 18.44 8.33
N GLN A 96 -1.93 19.75 8.27
CA GLN A 96 -1.13 20.71 9.02
C GLN A 96 -1.21 20.45 10.53
N LYS A 97 -2.39 20.22 11.06
CA LYS A 97 -2.61 19.90 12.47
C LYS A 97 -1.92 18.61 12.88
N ILE A 98 -2.05 17.56 12.08
CA ILE A 98 -1.44 16.25 12.34
C ILE A 98 0.10 16.38 12.32
N VAL A 99 0.67 16.98 11.29
CA VAL A 99 2.13 17.15 11.16
C VAL A 99 2.68 17.98 12.32
N SER A 100 2.05 19.11 12.64
CA SER A 100 2.48 19.96 13.75
C SER A 100 2.42 19.22 15.08
N SER A 101 1.41 18.39 15.31
CA SER A 101 1.27 17.59 16.52
C SER A 101 2.36 16.52 16.62
N LEU A 102 2.68 15.86 15.51
CA LEU A 102 3.76 14.88 15.44
C LEU A 102 5.13 15.53 15.71
N GLU A 103 5.40 16.66 15.09
CA GLU A 103 6.66 17.41 15.31
C GLU A 103 6.84 17.81 16.77
N LYS A 104 5.79 18.31 17.43
CA LYS A 104 5.80 18.62 18.86
C LYS A 104 6.03 17.38 19.72
N ALA A 105 5.37 16.28 19.41
CA ALA A 105 5.51 15.04 20.14
C ALA A 105 6.94 14.49 20.03
N ILE A 106 7.51 14.52 18.84
CA ILE A 106 8.89 14.07 18.58
C ILE A 106 9.89 14.94 19.38
N ALA A 107 9.74 16.26 19.32
CA ALA A 107 10.60 17.18 20.06
C ALA A 107 10.49 16.99 21.58
N THR A 108 9.26 16.84 22.10
CA THR A 108 8.99 16.63 23.54
C THR A 108 9.55 15.30 24.03
N ALA A 109 9.46 14.26 23.22
CA ALA A 109 9.97 12.93 23.58
C ALA A 109 11.50 12.83 23.50
N GLY A 110 12.18 13.85 22.94
CA GLY A 110 13.64 13.87 22.83
C GLY A 110 14.19 12.89 21.80
N PHE A 111 13.39 12.44 20.85
CA PHE A 111 13.86 11.61 19.76
C PHE A 111 14.71 12.45 18.79
N HIS A 112 15.97 12.08 18.68
CA HIS A 112 16.88 12.64 17.69
C HIS A 112 17.00 11.66 16.52
N ILE A 113 16.61 12.13 15.33
CA ILE A 113 16.73 11.33 14.13
C ILE A 113 18.12 11.60 13.54
N GLU A 114 19.07 10.70 13.81
CA GLU A 114 20.44 10.83 13.29
C GLU A 114 20.53 10.42 11.82
N LYS A 115 19.68 9.48 11.37
CA LYS A 115 19.68 9.00 9.99
C LYS A 115 18.29 8.51 9.60
N THR A 116 17.75 9.08 8.51
CA THR A 116 16.49 8.65 7.92
C THR A 116 16.71 8.16 6.48
N TRP A 117 15.92 7.15 6.09
CA TRP A 117 15.86 6.66 4.72
C TRP A 117 14.65 7.29 4.04
N GLY A 118 14.68 8.60 3.85
CA GLY A 118 13.59 9.40 3.34
C GLY A 118 13.12 10.44 4.35
N GLU A 119 11.91 10.94 4.19
CA GLU A 119 11.32 11.89 5.11
C GLU A 119 10.88 11.21 6.41
N ALA A 120 11.19 11.82 7.57
CA ALA A 120 10.79 11.30 8.87
C ALA A 120 9.27 11.29 9.03
N ILE A 121 8.60 12.36 8.55
CA ILE A 121 7.15 12.46 8.47
C ILE A 121 6.77 12.44 7.00
N GLU A 122 6.01 11.42 6.60
CA GLU A 122 5.61 11.22 5.21
C GLU A 122 4.10 11.45 5.07
N ASP A 123 3.73 12.35 4.17
CA ASP A 123 2.33 12.61 3.78
C ASP A 123 1.97 11.73 2.59
N ARG A 124 1.07 10.78 2.81
CA ARG A 124 0.55 9.85 1.79
C ARG A 124 -0.87 10.20 1.33
N GLY A 125 -1.33 11.41 1.64
CA GLY A 125 -2.68 11.88 1.30
C GLY A 125 -3.73 11.47 2.34
N SER A 126 -3.99 10.21 2.45
CA SER A 126 -4.97 9.61 3.38
C SER A 126 -4.32 9.01 4.62
N GLN A 127 -3.00 9.12 4.75
CA GLN A 127 -2.22 8.62 5.87
C GLN A 127 -0.99 9.51 6.06
N ILE A 128 -0.66 9.79 7.31
CA ILE A 128 0.59 10.48 7.68
C ILE A 128 1.39 9.52 8.55
N THR A 129 2.63 9.26 8.17
CA THR A 129 3.48 8.25 8.79
C THR A 129 4.73 8.89 9.34
N TYR A 130 5.10 8.50 10.57
CA TYR A 130 6.39 8.79 11.16
C TYR A 130 7.20 7.51 11.29
N SER A 131 8.43 7.54 10.80
CA SER A 131 9.36 6.41 10.88
C SER A 131 10.82 6.84 11.00
#